data_c561567d2f3994ac10cb54d78e030595
#
_entry.id   c561567d2f3994ac10cb54d78e030595
#
_cell.length_a   1.000
_cell.length_b   1.000
_cell.length_c   1.000
_cell.angle_alpha   90.00
_cell.angle_beta   90.00
_cell.angle_gamma   90.00
#
_symmetry.space_group_name_H-M   'P 1'
#
loop_
_entity.id
_entity.type
_entity.pdbx_description
1 polymer ?
#
loop_
_entity_poly.entity_id
_entity_poly.type
_entity_poly.pdbx_seq_one_letter_code
_entity_poly.pdbx_strand_id
1 'polypeptide(L)'
;MSHSPQNPSSPIAPGDARLDSASFHRNHEPIWAVLSRWFEDKPGNVLEVGSGSGQHIIEFARNAPHLLWWPSDADERKIESIEAWRRHAKLQNVEAARRLDLCAPDWGLSAADSATLSDLTAIFCANVIHISPWP
;
A
#
# COMPACT_ATOMS: atom_id res chain seq x y z
N MET A 1 22.61 9.36 19.05
CA MET A 1 22.57 9.30 17.77
C MET A 1 21.22 9.20 17.22
N SER A 2 21.01 9.93 16.44
CA SER A 2 19.80 9.84 15.84
C SER A 2 19.84 8.67 15.00
N HIS A 3 18.97 7.96 15.02
CA HIS A 3 18.79 7.11 14.01
C HIS A 3 17.75 7.69 13.17
N SER A 4 18.06 7.75 11.96
CA SER A 4 17.07 8.15 11.02
C SER A 4 15.88 7.28 11.16
N PRO A 5 14.71 7.79 10.98
CA PRO A 5 13.55 6.97 10.79
C PRO A 5 13.89 5.96 9.72
N GLN A 6 13.58 4.75 9.96
CA GLN A 6 13.84 3.72 9.03
C GLN A 6 13.23 4.08 7.72
N ASN A 7 14.06 4.24 6.75
CA ASN A 7 13.64 4.38 5.36
C ASN A 7 12.69 5.51 5.09
N PRO A 8 13.13 6.72 5.33
CA PRO A 8 12.32 7.81 4.84
C PRO A 8 12.17 7.67 3.33
N SER A 9 10.96 7.79 2.86
CA SER A 9 10.70 7.90 1.45
C SER A 9 11.08 9.28 0.97
N SER A 10 11.70 9.37 -0.18
CA SER A 10 12.12 10.64 -0.76
C SER A 10 11.56 10.80 -2.18
N PRO A 11 11.38 12.04 -2.65
CA PRO A 11 10.94 12.26 -4.02
C PRO A 11 11.96 11.69 -5.02
N ILE A 12 11.46 11.13 -6.11
CA ILE A 12 12.32 10.65 -7.19
C ILE A 12 12.99 11.81 -7.90
N ALA A 13 12.25 12.90 -8.08
CA ALA A 13 12.74 14.12 -8.71
C ALA A 13 11.95 15.31 -8.19
N PRO A 14 12.48 16.54 -8.31
CA PRO A 14 11.73 17.72 -7.91
C PRO A 14 10.39 17.78 -8.64
N GLY A 15 9.31 18.02 -7.90
CA GLY A 15 7.98 18.11 -8.46
C GLY A 15 7.30 16.79 -8.78
N ASP A 16 7.97 15.66 -8.57
CA ASP A 16 7.39 14.34 -8.76
C ASP A 16 6.76 13.89 -7.45
N ALA A 17 5.48 13.52 -7.49
CA ALA A 17 4.78 13.04 -6.30
C ALA A 17 5.20 11.61 -5.91
N ARG A 18 5.80 10.85 -6.81
CA ARG A 18 6.26 9.50 -6.50
C ARG A 18 7.39 9.55 -5.49
N LEU A 19 7.27 8.75 -4.45
CA LEU A 19 8.30 8.61 -3.44
C LEU A 19 9.05 7.30 -3.65
N ASP A 20 10.35 7.32 -3.40
CA ASP A 20 11.16 6.12 -3.44
C ASP A 20 11.52 5.70 -2.02
N SER A 21 11.29 4.45 -1.69
CA SER A 21 11.52 3.91 -0.36
C SER A 21 12.64 2.89 -0.38
N ALA A 22 13.66 3.12 0.43
CA ALA A 22 14.75 2.16 0.56
C ALA A 22 14.28 0.82 1.09
N SER A 23 13.28 0.81 1.97
CA SER A 23 12.74 -0.44 2.51
C SER A 23 12.04 -1.27 1.43
N PHE A 24 11.42 -0.62 0.46
CA PHE A 24 10.85 -1.35 -0.67
C PHE A 24 11.93 -2.16 -1.40
N HIS A 25 13.03 -1.53 -1.73
CA HIS A 25 14.11 -2.18 -2.48
C HIS A 25 14.69 -3.37 -1.72
N ARG A 26 14.78 -3.28 -0.40
CA ARG A 26 15.30 -4.38 0.41
C ARG A 26 14.30 -5.49 0.64
N ASN A 27 13.02 -5.16 0.76
CA ASN A 27 12.05 -6.06 1.37
C ASN A 27 11.01 -6.63 0.41
N HIS A 28 10.85 -6.09 -0.80
CA HIS A 28 9.75 -6.52 -1.64
C HIS A 28 9.86 -7.99 -2.06
N GLU A 29 11.05 -8.47 -2.35
CA GLU A 29 11.22 -9.86 -2.75
C GLU A 29 10.92 -10.84 -1.61
N PRO A 30 11.50 -10.69 -0.39
CA PRO A 30 11.16 -11.61 0.69
C PRO A 30 9.69 -11.48 1.14
N ILE A 31 9.12 -10.29 1.10
CA ILE A 31 7.69 -10.14 1.43
C ILE A 31 6.83 -10.88 0.40
N TRP A 32 7.13 -10.70 -0.88
CA TRP A 32 6.38 -11.38 -1.93
C TRP A 32 6.51 -12.90 -1.85
N ALA A 33 7.68 -13.38 -1.50
CA ALA A 33 7.89 -14.81 -1.33
C ALA A 33 6.95 -15.42 -0.28
N VAL A 34 6.63 -14.66 0.77
CA VAL A 34 5.67 -15.09 1.78
C VAL A 34 4.24 -14.90 1.29
N LEU A 35 3.90 -13.70 0.80
CA LEU A 35 2.53 -13.38 0.41
C LEU A 35 2.02 -14.25 -0.74
N SER A 36 2.88 -14.56 -1.70
CA SER A 36 2.47 -15.33 -2.87
C SER A 36 1.97 -16.72 -2.52
N ARG A 37 2.35 -17.24 -1.36
CA ARG A 37 1.87 -18.54 -0.89
C ARG A 37 0.39 -18.52 -0.52
N TRP A 38 -0.14 -17.34 -0.20
CA TRP A 38 -1.53 -17.18 0.21
C TRP A 38 -2.45 -16.83 -0.95
N PHE A 39 -1.85 -16.45 -2.09
CA PHE A 39 -2.61 -16.05 -3.26
C PHE A 39 -2.55 -17.16 -4.31
N GLU A 40 -3.61 -17.94 -4.38
CA GLU A 40 -3.77 -18.92 -5.43
C GLU A 40 -4.20 -18.22 -6.73
N ASP A 41 -4.28 -18.96 -7.83
CA ASP A 41 -4.68 -18.42 -9.12
C ASP A 41 -6.19 -18.14 -9.18
N LYS A 42 -6.76 -17.61 -8.12
CA LYS A 42 -8.16 -17.27 -8.03
C LYS A 42 -8.33 -15.76 -7.94
N PRO A 43 -9.39 -15.20 -8.53
CA PRO A 43 -9.65 -13.78 -8.35
C PRO A 43 -9.95 -13.46 -6.90
N GLY A 44 -9.67 -12.24 -6.51
CA GLY A 44 -9.92 -11.78 -5.16
C GLY A 44 -9.55 -10.33 -4.99
N ASN A 45 -9.86 -9.78 -3.82
CA ASN A 45 -9.59 -8.40 -3.46
C ASN A 45 -8.61 -8.36 -2.30
N VAL A 46 -7.53 -7.61 -2.45
CA VAL A 46 -6.47 -7.50 -1.43
C VAL A 46 -6.32 -6.04 -1.01
N LEU A 47 -6.47 -5.77 0.27
CA LEU A 47 -6.25 -4.45 0.83
C LEU A 47 -4.87 -4.39 1.46
N GLU A 48 -4.10 -3.36 1.12
CA GLU A 48 -2.89 -3.03 1.88
C GLU A 48 -3.19 -1.85 2.79
N VAL A 49 -2.91 -2.01 4.08
CA VAL A 49 -3.00 -0.94 5.06
C VAL A 49 -1.61 -0.33 5.20
N GLY A 50 -1.53 1.01 5.10
CA GLY A 50 -0.26 1.69 5.19
C GLY A 50 0.63 1.42 3.99
N SER A 51 0.15 1.72 2.80
CA SER A 51 0.88 1.44 1.56
C SER A 51 2.14 2.27 1.38
N GLY A 52 2.30 3.33 2.15
CA GLY A 52 3.51 4.16 2.12
C GLY A 52 3.73 4.78 0.76
N SER A 53 4.90 4.57 0.18
CA SER A 53 5.20 5.10 -1.16
C SER A 53 4.27 4.54 -2.24
N GLY A 54 3.73 3.34 -2.04
CA GLY A 54 2.94 2.62 -3.03
C GLY A 54 3.72 1.61 -3.85
N GLN A 55 5.02 1.53 -3.65
CA GLN A 55 5.88 0.67 -4.48
C GLN A 55 5.62 -0.81 -4.27
N HIS A 56 5.38 -1.24 -3.03
CA HIS A 56 5.09 -2.66 -2.75
C HIS A 56 3.84 -3.12 -3.48
N ILE A 57 2.73 -2.40 -3.33
CA ILE A 57 1.47 -2.84 -3.91
C ILE A 57 1.52 -2.82 -5.45
N ILE A 58 2.22 -1.86 -6.03
CA ILE A 58 2.40 -1.82 -7.49
C ILE A 58 3.19 -3.05 -7.96
N GLU A 59 4.27 -3.40 -7.27
CA GLU A 59 5.08 -4.54 -7.65
C GLU A 59 4.30 -5.86 -7.47
N PHE A 60 3.57 -5.98 -6.37
CA PHE A 60 2.78 -7.18 -6.09
C PHE A 60 1.62 -7.33 -7.08
N ALA A 61 0.98 -6.21 -7.43
CA ALA A 61 -0.09 -6.23 -8.43
C ALA A 61 0.42 -6.67 -9.80
N ARG A 62 1.63 -6.25 -10.15
CA ARG A 62 2.25 -6.66 -11.40
C ARG A 62 2.48 -8.17 -11.41
N ASN A 63 2.83 -8.75 -10.26
CA ASN A 63 3.11 -10.17 -10.13
C ASN A 63 1.85 -11.03 -9.98
N ALA A 64 0.71 -10.43 -9.65
CA ALA A 64 -0.55 -11.15 -9.43
C ALA A 64 -1.71 -10.44 -10.13
N PRO A 65 -1.76 -10.51 -11.46
CA PRO A 65 -2.78 -9.78 -12.22
C PRO A 65 -4.19 -10.29 -12.04
N HIS A 66 -4.35 -11.47 -11.45
CA HIS A 66 -5.67 -12.07 -11.19
C HIS A 66 -6.34 -11.47 -9.94
N LEU A 67 -5.61 -10.69 -9.14
CA LEU A 67 -6.13 -10.06 -7.94
C LEU A 67 -6.36 -8.56 -8.19
N LEU A 68 -7.36 -8.01 -7.51
CA LEU A 68 -7.61 -6.58 -7.49
C LEU A 68 -7.03 -6.02 -6.19
N TRP A 69 -6.15 -5.02 -6.30
CA TRP A 69 -5.37 -4.51 -5.20
C TRP A 69 -5.88 -3.14 -4.78
N TRP A 70 -6.05 -2.96 -3.46
CA TRP A 70 -6.62 -1.77 -2.86
C TRP A 70 -5.58 -1.12 -1.94
N PRO A 71 -4.83 -0.10 -2.43
CA PRO A 71 -3.89 0.61 -1.57
C PRO A 71 -4.60 1.56 -0.62
N SER A 72 -3.99 1.80 0.53
CA SER A 72 -4.50 2.76 1.49
C SER A 72 -3.39 3.34 2.36
N ASP A 73 -3.60 4.55 2.85
CA ASP A 73 -2.71 5.18 3.82
C ASP A 73 -3.46 6.28 4.55
N ALA A 74 -2.99 6.63 5.74
CA ALA A 74 -3.57 7.72 6.51
C ALA A 74 -2.98 9.08 6.12
N ASP A 75 -1.79 9.09 5.53
CA ASP A 75 -1.05 10.29 5.20
C ASP A 75 -1.33 10.72 3.76
N GLU A 76 -1.81 11.96 3.59
CA GLU A 76 -2.16 12.49 2.29
C GLU A 76 -0.99 12.48 1.31
N ARG A 77 0.22 12.77 1.79
CA ARG A 77 1.40 12.76 0.93
C ARG A 77 1.71 11.36 0.42
N LYS A 78 1.44 10.33 1.22
CA LYS A 78 1.58 8.94 0.78
C LYS A 78 0.52 8.59 -0.25
N ILE A 79 -0.71 9.03 -0.04
CA ILE A 79 -1.78 8.83 -1.01
C ILE A 79 -1.41 9.45 -2.35
N GLU A 80 -0.85 10.65 -2.36
CA GLU A 80 -0.37 11.28 -3.60
C GLU A 80 0.71 10.44 -4.28
N SER A 81 1.64 9.89 -3.51
CA SER A 81 2.68 9.00 -4.04
C SER A 81 2.09 7.73 -4.64
N ILE A 82 1.17 7.09 -3.91
CA ILE A 82 0.51 5.88 -4.39
C ILE A 82 -0.18 6.14 -5.72
N GLU A 83 -0.93 7.24 -5.82
CA GLU A 83 -1.65 7.59 -7.04
C GLU A 83 -0.70 7.92 -8.19
N ALA A 84 0.41 8.57 -7.90
CA ALA A 84 1.42 8.87 -8.92
C ALA A 84 2.07 7.57 -9.44
N TRP A 85 2.40 6.64 -8.56
CA TRP A 85 2.91 5.33 -8.96
C TRP A 85 1.88 4.54 -9.76
N ARG A 86 0.62 4.58 -9.35
CA ARG A 86 -0.46 3.90 -10.05
C ARG A 86 -0.61 4.41 -11.48
N ARG A 87 -0.59 5.72 -11.66
CA ARG A 87 -0.65 6.34 -13.00
C ARG A 87 0.57 5.97 -13.85
N HIS A 88 1.74 5.96 -13.22
CA HIS A 88 2.98 5.63 -13.93
C HIS A 88 3.00 4.16 -14.38
N ALA A 89 2.58 3.26 -13.53
CA ALA A 89 2.61 1.82 -13.81
C ALA A 89 1.54 1.38 -14.82
N LYS A 90 0.43 2.10 -14.88
CA LYS A 90 -0.68 1.82 -15.83
C LYS A 90 -1.24 0.41 -15.68
N LEU A 91 -1.25 -0.11 -14.46
CA LEU A 91 -1.83 -1.42 -14.18
C LEU A 91 -3.35 -1.28 -14.03
N GLN A 92 -4.09 -2.28 -14.51
CA GLN A 92 -5.55 -2.26 -14.45
C GLN A 92 -6.11 -2.88 -13.18
N ASN A 93 -5.26 -3.52 -12.39
CA ASN A 93 -5.68 -4.26 -11.20
C ASN A 93 -5.28 -3.55 -9.90
N VAL A 94 -5.07 -2.26 -9.93
CA VAL A 94 -4.82 -1.44 -8.74
C VAL A 94 -5.86 -0.33 -8.69
N GLU A 95 -6.66 -0.32 -7.61
CA GLU A 95 -7.69 0.68 -7.42
C GLU A 95 -7.11 1.97 -6.88
N ALA A 96 -7.89 3.06 -6.94
CA ALA A 96 -7.47 4.33 -6.38
C ALA A 96 -7.23 4.18 -4.88
N ALA A 97 -6.20 4.86 -4.38
CA ALA A 97 -5.83 4.80 -2.97
C ALA A 97 -6.96 5.32 -2.08
N ARG A 98 -7.22 4.62 -0.99
CA ARG A 98 -8.20 5.01 0.02
C ARG A 98 -7.50 5.61 1.22
N ARG A 99 -8.08 6.67 1.77
CA ARG A 99 -7.61 7.15 3.05
C ARG A 99 -8.13 6.23 4.14
N LEU A 100 -7.21 5.65 4.91
CA LEU A 100 -7.57 4.69 5.96
C LEU A 100 -6.66 4.94 7.16
N ASP A 101 -7.27 5.22 8.30
CA ASP A 101 -6.54 5.49 9.54
C ASP A 101 -7.01 4.49 10.60
N LEU A 102 -6.12 3.57 10.96
CA LEU A 102 -6.44 2.53 11.95
C LEU A 102 -6.76 3.11 13.32
N CYS A 103 -6.35 4.33 13.61
CA CYS A 103 -6.61 4.98 14.90
C CYS A 103 -7.95 5.71 14.93
N ALA A 104 -8.62 5.85 13.79
CA ALA A 104 -9.90 6.55 13.70
C ALA A 104 -11.07 5.58 13.85
N PRO A 105 -12.25 6.04 14.34
CA PRO A 105 -13.46 5.22 14.32
C PRO A 105 -13.78 4.79 12.89
N ASP A 106 -14.20 3.54 12.74
CA ASP A 106 -14.49 2.95 11.43
C ASP A 106 -13.37 3.16 10.43
N TRP A 107 -12.13 3.28 10.91
CA TRP A 107 -10.92 3.53 10.12
C TRP A 107 -11.02 4.80 9.28
N GLY A 108 -11.93 5.71 9.61
CA GLY A 108 -12.13 6.94 8.83
C GLY A 108 -12.75 6.71 7.46
N LEU A 109 -13.25 5.52 7.19
CA LEU A 109 -13.86 5.20 5.90
C LEU A 109 -15.28 5.73 5.81
N SER A 110 -15.66 6.18 4.63
CA SER A 110 -17.06 6.51 4.35
C SER A 110 -17.89 5.23 4.29
N ALA A 111 -19.21 5.37 4.36
CA ALA A 111 -20.09 4.23 4.19
C ALA A 111 -19.89 3.55 2.82
N ALA A 112 -19.66 4.35 1.78
CA ALA A 112 -19.41 3.83 0.44
C ALA A 112 -18.10 3.04 0.39
N ASP A 113 -17.03 3.55 1.00
CA ASP A 113 -15.75 2.84 1.04
C ASP A 113 -15.86 1.56 1.86
N SER A 114 -16.56 1.61 2.99
CA SER A 114 -16.78 0.41 3.80
C SER A 114 -17.52 -0.67 3.02
N ALA A 115 -18.54 -0.28 2.26
CA ALA A 115 -19.28 -1.23 1.43
C ALA A 115 -18.39 -1.81 0.32
N THR A 116 -17.58 -0.97 -0.31
CA THR A 116 -16.66 -1.40 -1.37
C THR A 116 -15.64 -2.40 -0.84
N LEU A 117 -15.14 -2.17 0.37
CA LEU A 117 -14.12 -3.02 0.99
C LEU A 117 -14.72 -4.19 1.79
N SER A 118 -16.01 -4.48 1.64
CA SER A 118 -16.65 -5.56 2.38
C SER A 118 -16.33 -6.96 1.83
N ASP A 119 -15.82 -7.06 0.62
CA ASP A 119 -15.55 -8.34 -0.05
C ASP A 119 -14.05 -8.56 -0.22
N LEU A 120 -13.33 -8.49 0.89
CA LEU A 120 -11.88 -8.67 0.86
C LEU A 120 -11.51 -10.15 1.00
N THR A 121 -10.55 -10.58 0.18
CA THR A 121 -9.93 -11.88 0.31
C THR A 121 -8.80 -11.87 1.32
N ALA A 122 -8.05 -10.77 1.36
CA ALA A 122 -6.90 -10.64 2.26
C ALA A 122 -6.64 -9.19 2.61
N ILE A 123 -6.04 -8.98 3.77
CA ILE A 123 -5.53 -7.70 4.24
C ILE A 123 -4.09 -7.91 4.66
N PHE A 124 -3.20 -7.02 4.24
CA PHE A 124 -1.83 -7.08 4.72
C PHE A 124 -1.30 -5.68 5.01
N CYS A 125 -0.27 -5.62 5.84
CA CYS A 125 0.46 -4.38 6.10
C CYS A 125 1.92 -4.73 6.34
N ALA A 126 2.82 -4.02 5.67
CA ALA A 126 4.24 -4.31 5.76
C ALA A 126 4.95 -3.44 6.80
N ASN A 127 4.54 -2.20 6.98
CA ASN A 127 5.28 -1.24 7.80
C ASN A 127 4.43 -0.44 8.79
N VAL A 128 3.24 -0.89 9.13
CA VAL A 128 2.32 -0.08 9.93
C VAL A 128 2.76 0.06 11.39
N ILE A 129 3.50 -0.87 11.91
CA ILE A 129 3.98 -0.83 13.30
C ILE A 129 4.88 0.39 13.54
N HIS A 130 5.60 0.84 12.52
CA HIS A 130 6.53 1.96 12.65
C HIS A 130 5.83 3.32 12.66
N ILE A 131 4.56 3.38 12.27
CA ILE A 131 3.84 4.64 12.11
C ILE A 131 2.58 4.73 12.96
N SER A 132 2.10 3.61 13.51
CA SER A 132 0.93 3.60 14.37
C SER A 132 1.37 3.58 15.83
N PRO A 133 0.66 4.31 16.73
CA PRO A 133 0.92 4.18 18.16
C PRO A 133 0.66 2.74 18.58
N TRP A 134 1.56 2.24 19.37
CA TRP A 134 1.39 0.90 19.91
C TRP A 134 0.54 0.99 21.18
N PRO A 135 -0.50 0.21 21.34
CA PRO A 135 -1.37 0.31 22.50
C PRO A 135 -0.68 -0.06 23.80
#